data_18c6fe427847665d2fa7f79d5389bf58
#
_entry.id   18c6fe427847665d2fa7f79d5389bf58
#
_cell.length_a   1.000
_cell.length_b   1.000
_cell.length_c   1.000
_cell.angle_alpha   90.00
_cell.angle_beta   90.00
_cell.angle_gamma   90.00
#
_symmetry.space_group_name_H-M   'P 1'
#
loop_
_entity.id
_entity.type
_entity.pdbx_description
1 polymer ?
#
loop_
_entity_poly.entity_id
_entity_poly.type
_entity_poly.pdbx_seq_one_letter_code
_entity_poly.pdbx_strand_id
1 'polypeptide(L)'
;MANPKRIAITGKARSGKDEIANHLRTHYGYYPLAFGDKLKSVTEELFDYVEFADFGRNKPRALLQSVGQALRSVDENVWVNVVDRHLRVLEGANLAGICVTDLRQRNEYEWARANDFVIVRVVADEATRVRRAKAKEDVFTAEDLTHDTEAEIDGFDVDAEIVNDGDIAELKRNVDEVMAELLSA
;
A
#
# COMPACT_ATOMS: atom_id res chain seq x y z
N MET A 1 10.99 24.52 -7.83
CA MET A 1 9.68 23.95 -7.49
C MET A 1 9.88 23.13 -6.24
N ALA A 2 9.00 23.26 -5.25
CA ALA A 2 9.09 22.42 -4.06
C ALA A 2 8.95 20.94 -4.47
N ASN A 3 9.80 20.06 -3.94
CA ASN A 3 9.68 18.63 -4.19
C ASN A 3 8.29 18.17 -3.73
N PRO A 4 7.58 17.36 -4.49
CA PRO A 4 6.29 16.84 -4.05
C PRO A 4 6.48 16.06 -2.75
N LYS A 5 5.58 16.27 -1.78
CA LYS A 5 5.61 15.51 -0.54
C LYS A 5 5.37 14.03 -0.84
N ARG A 6 6.10 13.16 -0.15
CA ARG A 6 6.10 11.72 -0.37
C ARG A 6 5.53 11.04 0.86
N ILE A 7 4.50 10.22 0.68
CA ILE A 7 3.85 9.46 1.74
C ILE A 7 3.89 7.98 1.38
N ALA A 8 4.28 7.11 2.29
CA ALA A 8 4.17 5.67 2.16
C ALA A 8 3.20 5.13 3.22
N ILE A 9 2.18 4.40 2.78
CA ILE A 9 1.16 3.84 3.65
C ILE A 9 1.50 2.38 3.96
N THR A 10 1.60 2.06 5.23
CA THR A 10 1.72 0.70 5.74
C THR A 10 0.56 0.34 6.64
N GLY A 11 0.42 -0.93 6.98
CA GLY A 11 -0.63 -1.44 7.86
C GLY A 11 -1.14 -2.80 7.43
N LYS A 12 -1.74 -3.52 8.35
CA LYS A 12 -2.21 -4.90 8.16
C LYS A 12 -3.33 -5.00 7.11
N ALA A 13 -3.57 -6.21 6.63
CA ALA A 13 -4.68 -6.47 5.71
C ALA A 13 -6.00 -5.97 6.29
N ARG A 14 -6.83 -5.32 5.45
CA ARG A 14 -8.14 -4.76 5.83
C ARG A 14 -8.09 -3.62 6.87
N SER A 15 -6.93 -3.03 7.13
CA SER A 15 -6.84 -1.83 7.99
C SER A 15 -7.44 -0.57 7.36
N GLY A 16 -7.62 -0.51 6.01
CA GLY A 16 -8.20 0.65 5.32
C GLY A 16 -7.21 1.46 4.49
N LYS A 17 -6.02 0.94 4.19
CA LYS A 17 -5.00 1.62 3.36
C LYS A 17 -5.54 2.13 2.03
N ASP A 18 -6.37 1.32 1.35
CA ASP A 18 -6.94 1.67 0.04
C ASP A 18 -7.86 2.90 0.12
N GLU A 19 -8.62 3.04 1.20
CA GLU A 19 -9.49 4.20 1.44
C GLU A 19 -8.67 5.47 1.69
N ILE A 20 -7.59 5.35 2.46
CA ILE A 20 -6.66 6.47 2.69
C ILE A 20 -5.98 6.87 1.37
N ALA A 21 -5.45 5.91 0.62
CA ALA A 21 -4.82 6.16 -0.67
C ALA A 21 -5.80 6.86 -1.65
N ASN A 22 -7.05 6.40 -1.68
CA ASN A 22 -8.09 7.03 -2.49
C ASN A 22 -8.43 8.45 -2.01
N HIS A 23 -8.49 8.70 -0.70
CA HIS A 23 -8.72 10.04 -0.14
C HIS A 23 -7.55 10.98 -0.48
N LEU A 24 -6.30 10.56 -0.31
CA LEU A 24 -5.11 11.33 -0.70
C LEU A 24 -5.13 11.66 -2.21
N ARG A 25 -5.49 10.69 -3.04
CA ARG A 25 -5.59 10.91 -4.50
C ARG A 25 -6.68 11.91 -4.86
N THR A 26 -7.88 11.77 -4.30
CA THR A 26 -9.06 12.55 -4.72
C THR A 26 -9.14 13.92 -4.07
N HIS A 27 -8.64 14.08 -2.85
CA HIS A 27 -8.77 15.30 -2.07
C HIS A 27 -7.48 16.13 -2.07
N TYR A 28 -6.33 15.47 -2.07
CA TYR A 28 -5.02 16.13 -2.03
C TYR A 28 -4.25 16.06 -3.35
N GLY A 29 -4.77 15.34 -4.35
CA GLY A 29 -4.13 15.24 -5.66
C GLY A 29 -2.85 14.40 -5.70
N TYR A 30 -2.65 13.50 -4.73
CA TYR A 30 -1.47 12.64 -4.68
C TYR A 30 -1.50 11.60 -5.79
N TYR A 31 -0.35 11.38 -6.41
CA TYR A 31 -0.18 10.33 -7.40
C TYR A 31 0.11 8.98 -6.70
N PRO A 32 -0.71 7.94 -6.93
CA PRO A 32 -0.51 6.65 -6.28
C PRO A 32 0.58 5.85 -6.99
N LEU A 33 1.44 5.21 -6.21
CA LEU A 33 2.38 4.16 -6.62
C LEU A 33 2.14 2.92 -5.77
N ALA A 34 2.36 1.73 -6.34
CA ALA A 34 2.32 0.49 -5.58
C ALA A 34 3.39 -0.49 -6.06
N PHE A 35 4.07 -1.16 -5.12
CA PHE A 35 5.04 -2.22 -5.43
C PHE A 35 4.38 -3.40 -6.15
N GLY A 36 3.11 -3.70 -5.80
CA GLY A 36 2.33 -4.79 -6.39
C GLY A 36 1.77 -4.51 -7.79
N ASP A 37 1.80 -3.29 -8.32
CA ASP A 37 1.13 -3.00 -9.59
C ASP A 37 1.83 -3.66 -10.78
N LYS A 38 3.16 -3.63 -10.82
CA LYS A 38 3.91 -4.32 -11.89
C LYS A 38 3.79 -5.82 -11.79
N LEU A 39 3.76 -6.38 -10.57
CA LEU A 39 3.49 -7.80 -10.36
C LEU A 39 2.14 -8.20 -10.95
N LYS A 40 1.08 -7.45 -10.66
CA LYS A 40 -0.25 -7.70 -11.24
C LYS A 40 -0.20 -7.65 -12.76
N SER A 41 0.34 -6.56 -13.34
CA SER A 41 0.45 -6.36 -14.79
C SER A 41 1.20 -7.51 -15.49
N VAL A 42 2.34 -7.93 -14.96
CA VAL A 42 3.12 -9.04 -15.54
C VAL A 42 2.39 -10.37 -15.40
N THR A 43 1.73 -10.59 -14.27
CA THR A 43 0.97 -11.83 -14.05
C THR A 43 -0.24 -11.90 -14.98
N GLU A 44 -0.96 -10.80 -15.18
CA GLU A 44 -2.05 -10.70 -16.16
C GLU A 44 -1.57 -10.98 -17.58
N GLU A 45 -0.44 -10.41 -17.97
CA GLU A 45 0.13 -10.61 -19.30
C GLU A 45 0.55 -12.06 -19.56
N LEU A 46 1.13 -12.74 -18.54
CA LEU A 46 1.60 -14.12 -18.67
C LEU A 46 0.48 -15.17 -18.55
N PHE A 47 -0.59 -14.84 -17.86
CA PHE A 47 -1.70 -15.74 -17.53
C PHE A 47 -3.04 -15.17 -17.99
N ASP A 48 -3.13 -14.70 -19.23
CA ASP A 48 -4.30 -14.08 -19.85
C ASP A 48 -5.55 -14.96 -19.88
N TYR A 49 -5.36 -16.28 -19.75
CA TYR A 49 -6.41 -17.29 -19.64
C TYR A 49 -7.05 -17.40 -18.22
N VAL A 50 -6.44 -16.77 -17.22
CA VAL A 50 -7.02 -16.67 -15.88
C VAL A 50 -7.92 -15.44 -15.85
N GLU A 51 -9.20 -15.61 -15.51
CA GLU A 51 -10.12 -14.47 -15.37
C GLU A 51 -9.67 -13.54 -14.25
N PHE A 52 -8.85 -12.54 -14.61
CA PHE A 52 -8.45 -11.47 -13.71
C PHE A 52 -9.53 -10.39 -13.55
N ALA A 53 -10.62 -10.46 -14.34
CA ALA A 53 -11.64 -9.42 -14.43
C ALA A 53 -12.35 -9.10 -13.10
N ASP A 54 -12.18 -9.92 -12.07
CA ASP A 54 -12.77 -9.70 -10.76
C ASP A 54 -11.72 -9.66 -9.63
N PHE A 55 -10.68 -8.81 -9.79
CA PHE A 55 -9.67 -8.57 -8.73
C PHE A 55 -10.28 -8.14 -7.38
N GLY A 56 -11.56 -7.75 -7.37
CA GLY A 56 -12.29 -7.41 -6.16
C GLY A 56 -12.79 -8.63 -5.39
N ARG A 57 -13.18 -9.70 -6.08
CA ARG A 57 -13.82 -10.89 -5.48
C ARG A 57 -12.96 -12.16 -5.53
N ASN A 58 -12.25 -12.40 -6.63
CA ASN A 58 -11.46 -13.62 -6.88
C ASN A 58 -10.01 -13.30 -7.21
N LYS A 59 -9.36 -12.45 -6.41
CA LYS A 59 -7.95 -12.16 -6.60
C LYS A 59 -7.13 -13.44 -6.57
N PRO A 60 -6.36 -13.79 -7.65
CA PRO A 60 -5.56 -15.03 -7.69
C PRO A 60 -4.32 -14.89 -6.80
N ARG A 61 -4.54 -14.85 -5.48
CA ARG A 61 -3.50 -14.56 -4.47
C ARG A 61 -2.35 -15.54 -4.56
N ALA A 62 -2.64 -16.85 -4.63
CA ALA A 62 -1.61 -17.88 -4.71
C ALA A 62 -0.72 -17.70 -5.95
N LEU A 63 -1.31 -17.37 -7.11
CA LEU A 63 -0.56 -17.11 -8.33
C LEU A 63 0.32 -15.86 -8.20
N LEU A 64 -0.25 -14.75 -7.71
CA LEU A 64 0.52 -13.51 -7.48
C LEU A 64 1.65 -13.71 -6.48
N GLN A 65 1.40 -14.45 -5.40
CA GLN A 65 2.44 -14.79 -4.41
C GLN A 65 3.55 -15.65 -5.04
N SER A 66 3.20 -16.68 -5.80
CA SER A 66 4.17 -17.57 -6.46
C SER A 66 5.03 -16.81 -7.46
N VAL A 67 4.42 -16.02 -8.35
CA VAL A 67 5.15 -15.19 -9.33
C VAL A 67 6.01 -14.14 -8.62
N GLY A 68 5.43 -13.46 -7.64
CA GLY A 68 6.13 -12.44 -6.86
C GLY A 68 7.36 -12.99 -6.15
N GLN A 69 7.22 -14.15 -5.51
CA GLN A 69 8.32 -14.80 -4.79
C GLN A 69 9.38 -15.39 -5.74
N ALA A 70 8.97 -15.97 -6.86
CA ALA A 70 9.90 -16.47 -7.87
C ALA A 70 10.81 -15.36 -8.42
N LEU A 71 10.26 -14.19 -8.69
CA LEU A 71 11.06 -13.05 -9.16
C LEU A 71 11.94 -12.44 -8.06
N ARG A 72 11.47 -12.40 -6.81
CA ARG A 72 12.30 -11.98 -5.66
C ARG A 72 13.47 -12.93 -5.39
N SER A 73 13.33 -14.22 -5.67
CA SER A 73 14.44 -15.16 -5.49
C SER A 73 15.60 -14.92 -6.45
N VAL A 74 15.35 -14.19 -7.56
CA VAL A 74 16.37 -13.76 -8.53
C VAL A 74 16.94 -12.38 -8.16
N ASP A 75 16.05 -11.44 -7.76
CA ASP A 75 16.40 -10.10 -7.29
C ASP A 75 15.38 -9.69 -6.22
N GLU A 76 15.80 -9.67 -4.95
CA GLU A 76 14.93 -9.30 -3.83
C GLU A 76 14.31 -7.91 -3.97
N ASN A 77 15.01 -7.01 -4.67
CA ASN A 77 14.59 -5.64 -4.91
C ASN A 77 13.85 -5.44 -6.25
N VAL A 78 13.46 -6.50 -6.94
CA VAL A 78 12.83 -6.40 -8.28
C VAL A 78 11.65 -5.43 -8.30
N TRP A 79 10.77 -5.46 -7.31
CA TRP A 79 9.60 -4.57 -7.23
C TRP A 79 9.97 -3.17 -6.76
N VAL A 80 10.90 -3.05 -5.83
CA VAL A 80 11.48 -1.77 -5.39
C VAL A 80 12.11 -1.05 -6.57
N ASN A 81 12.92 -1.76 -7.39
CA ASN A 81 13.55 -1.20 -8.58
C ASN A 81 12.54 -0.70 -9.63
N VAL A 82 11.36 -1.31 -9.71
CA VAL A 82 10.29 -0.83 -10.60
C VAL A 82 9.72 0.49 -10.08
N VAL A 83 9.38 0.56 -8.80
CA VAL A 83 8.83 1.78 -8.18
C VAL A 83 9.84 2.91 -8.18
N ASP A 84 11.12 2.63 -7.93
CA ASP A 84 12.21 3.61 -7.98
C ASP A 84 12.32 4.26 -9.38
N ARG A 85 12.25 3.46 -10.44
CA ARG A 85 12.25 4.01 -11.82
C ARG A 85 11.03 4.89 -12.08
N HIS A 86 9.84 4.50 -11.59
CA HIS A 86 8.64 5.34 -11.72
C HIS A 86 8.78 6.63 -10.92
N LEU A 87 9.28 6.58 -9.69
CA LEU A 87 9.53 7.75 -8.87
C LEU A 87 10.41 8.77 -9.60
N ARG A 88 11.53 8.33 -10.20
CA ARG A 88 12.44 9.20 -10.95
C ARG A 88 11.77 9.87 -12.17
N VAL A 89 10.86 9.18 -12.84
CA VAL A 89 10.07 9.78 -13.92
C VAL A 89 9.13 10.86 -13.40
N LEU A 90 8.55 10.64 -12.22
CA LEU A 90 7.60 11.57 -11.60
C LEU A 90 8.26 12.79 -10.94
N GLU A 91 9.54 12.74 -10.63
CA GLU A 91 10.28 13.87 -10.00
C GLU A 91 10.25 15.15 -10.82
N GLY A 92 10.12 15.04 -12.15
CA GLY A 92 9.98 16.18 -13.07
C GLY A 92 8.54 16.65 -13.28
N ALA A 93 7.55 15.94 -12.75
CA ALA A 93 6.13 16.24 -12.94
C ALA A 93 5.64 17.25 -11.91
N ASN A 94 4.67 18.08 -12.30
CA ASN A 94 4.03 19.04 -11.38
C ASN A 94 2.92 18.33 -10.58
N LEU A 95 3.31 17.51 -9.59
CA LEU A 95 2.41 16.77 -8.72
C LEU A 95 2.25 17.46 -7.36
N ALA A 96 1.07 17.34 -6.77
CA ALA A 96 0.82 17.77 -5.39
C ALA A 96 1.58 16.90 -4.37
N GLY A 97 1.73 15.61 -4.66
CA GLY A 97 2.47 14.64 -3.87
C GLY A 97 2.46 13.26 -4.52
N ILE A 98 3.23 12.34 -3.93
CA ILE A 98 3.32 10.94 -4.33
C ILE A 98 2.98 10.07 -3.12
N CYS A 99 2.12 9.07 -3.32
CA CYS A 99 1.70 8.14 -2.29
C CYS A 99 2.01 6.70 -2.67
N VAL A 100 2.92 6.02 -1.94
CA VAL A 100 3.09 4.57 -2.02
C VAL A 100 2.02 3.91 -1.14
N THR A 101 1.22 3.00 -1.71
CA THR A 101 -0.04 2.55 -1.10
C THR A 101 0.02 1.18 -0.43
N ASP A 102 1.13 0.44 -0.62
CA ASP A 102 1.23 -0.97 -0.22
C ASP A 102 2.59 -1.36 0.39
N LEU A 103 3.18 -0.47 1.18
CA LEU A 103 4.43 -0.72 1.90
C LEU A 103 4.27 -1.88 2.88
N ARG A 104 5.06 -2.96 2.73
CA ARG A 104 4.92 -4.18 3.55
C ARG A 104 6.23 -4.87 3.93
N GLN A 105 7.29 -4.72 3.14
CA GLN A 105 8.54 -5.47 3.33
C GLN A 105 9.67 -4.56 3.78
N ARG A 106 10.69 -5.15 4.39
CA ARG A 106 11.83 -4.43 4.94
C ARG A 106 12.59 -3.63 3.88
N ASN A 107 12.85 -4.22 2.72
CA ASN A 107 13.52 -3.55 1.60
C ASN A 107 12.69 -2.40 1.00
N GLU A 108 11.35 -2.53 0.97
CA GLU A 108 10.42 -1.46 0.57
C GLU A 108 10.47 -0.30 1.59
N TYR A 109 10.49 -0.64 2.90
CA TYR A 109 10.60 0.34 3.98
C TYR A 109 11.93 1.11 3.91
N GLU A 110 13.05 0.40 3.74
CA GLU A 110 14.38 1.01 3.64
C GLU A 110 14.49 1.92 2.42
N TRP A 111 13.93 1.49 1.28
CA TRP A 111 13.84 2.32 0.09
C TRP A 111 12.97 3.58 0.33
N ALA A 112 11.82 3.44 0.98
CA ALA A 112 10.94 4.57 1.27
C ALA A 112 11.65 5.60 2.17
N ARG A 113 12.35 5.15 3.22
CA ARG A 113 13.17 6.03 4.08
C ARG A 113 14.30 6.72 3.31
N ALA A 114 15.02 5.98 2.46
CA ALA A 114 16.11 6.53 1.65
C ALA A 114 15.63 7.56 0.60
N ASN A 115 14.33 7.57 0.29
CA ASN A 115 13.70 8.50 -0.65
C ASN A 115 12.81 9.53 0.04
N ASP A 116 13.02 9.81 1.33
CA ASP A 116 12.33 10.85 2.11
C ASP A 116 10.80 10.70 2.16
N PHE A 117 10.31 9.46 2.16
CA PHE A 117 8.90 9.21 2.38
C PHE A 117 8.56 9.32 3.86
N VAL A 118 7.52 10.09 4.17
CA VAL A 118 6.82 10.05 5.45
C VAL A 118 6.03 8.75 5.51
N ILE A 119 6.28 7.93 6.52
CA ILE A 119 5.63 6.61 6.65
C ILE A 119 4.45 6.72 7.60
N VAL A 120 3.27 6.40 7.09
CA VAL A 120 2.01 6.43 7.85
C VAL A 120 1.49 5.01 8.04
N ARG A 121 1.32 4.59 9.29
CA ARG A 121 0.73 3.30 9.64
C ARG A 121 -0.78 3.44 9.83
N VAL A 122 -1.54 2.56 9.17
CA VAL A 122 -2.97 2.44 9.37
C VAL A 122 -3.26 1.28 10.31
N VAL A 123 -3.83 1.58 11.47
CA VAL A 123 -4.15 0.62 12.51
C VAL A 123 -5.66 0.39 12.54
N ALA A 124 -6.08 -0.87 12.58
CA ALA A 124 -7.44 -1.26 12.89
C ALA A 124 -7.40 -2.53 13.74
N ASP A 125 -8.32 -2.63 14.71
CA ASP A 125 -8.41 -3.82 15.55
C ASP A 125 -8.72 -5.08 14.72
N GLU A 126 -8.34 -6.24 15.24
CA GLU A 126 -8.50 -7.51 14.54
C GLU A 126 -9.97 -7.82 14.24
N ALA A 127 -10.88 -7.54 15.18
CA ALA A 127 -12.31 -7.78 15.01
C ALA A 127 -12.89 -6.93 13.87
N THR A 128 -12.46 -5.68 13.76
CA THR A 128 -12.82 -4.78 12.67
C THR A 128 -12.27 -5.26 11.33
N ARG A 129 -11.00 -5.70 11.27
CA ARG A 129 -10.39 -6.24 10.05
C ARG A 129 -11.09 -7.52 9.57
N VAL A 130 -11.39 -8.44 10.48
CA VAL A 130 -12.14 -9.68 10.19
C VAL A 130 -13.56 -9.36 9.72
N ARG A 131 -14.26 -8.44 10.37
CA ARG A 131 -15.61 -8.00 9.95
C ARG A 131 -15.59 -7.43 8.53
N ARG A 132 -14.60 -6.59 8.19
CA ARG A 132 -14.42 -6.00 6.85
C ARG A 132 -14.07 -7.04 5.80
N ALA A 133 -13.27 -8.05 6.14
CA ALA A 133 -12.96 -9.16 5.25
C ALA A 133 -14.21 -9.96 4.89
N LYS A 134 -15.02 -10.32 5.90
CA LYS A 134 -16.29 -11.03 5.69
C LYS A 134 -17.29 -10.24 4.86
N ALA A 135 -17.41 -8.94 5.07
CA ALA A 135 -18.34 -8.07 4.35
C ALA A 135 -18.00 -7.92 2.86
N LYS A 136 -16.75 -8.15 2.45
CA LYS A 136 -16.31 -8.11 1.04
C LYS A 136 -16.38 -9.48 0.35
N GLU A 137 -16.92 -10.51 1.00
CA GLU A 137 -16.96 -11.90 0.49
C GLU A 137 -15.55 -12.36 0.01
N ASP A 138 -14.51 -11.82 0.61
CA ASP A 138 -13.14 -12.12 0.26
C ASP A 138 -12.81 -13.53 0.75
N VAL A 139 -12.25 -14.36 -0.10
CA VAL A 139 -11.69 -15.66 0.29
C VAL A 139 -10.44 -15.36 1.12
N PHE A 140 -10.67 -15.15 2.40
CA PHE A 140 -9.68 -14.72 3.36
C PHE A 140 -9.48 -15.85 4.36
N THR A 141 -8.31 -16.44 4.38
CA THR A 141 -7.97 -17.50 5.33
C THR A 141 -7.37 -16.89 6.61
N ALA A 142 -7.42 -17.65 7.71
CA ALA A 142 -6.73 -17.25 8.94
C ALA A 142 -5.22 -17.07 8.72
N GLU A 143 -4.64 -17.79 7.75
CA GLU A 143 -3.24 -17.70 7.34
C GLU A 143 -2.92 -16.35 6.69
N ASP A 144 -3.87 -15.75 5.96
CA ASP A 144 -3.71 -14.40 5.39
C ASP A 144 -3.62 -13.29 6.46
N LEU A 145 -4.10 -13.56 7.68
CA LEU A 145 -3.99 -12.63 8.84
C LEU A 145 -2.64 -12.71 9.55
N THR A 146 -1.95 -13.83 9.41
CA THR A 146 -0.73 -14.15 10.17
C THR A 146 0.50 -14.31 9.27
N HIS A 147 0.39 -13.94 7.99
CA HIS A 147 1.49 -14.04 7.05
C HIS A 147 2.72 -13.25 7.54
N ASP A 148 3.92 -13.78 7.33
CA ASP A 148 5.20 -13.20 7.80
C ASP A 148 5.36 -11.71 7.47
N THR A 149 4.83 -11.27 6.32
CA THR A 149 4.83 -9.84 5.95
C THR A 149 3.98 -8.94 6.87
N GLU A 150 3.02 -9.50 7.63
CA GLU A 150 2.24 -8.75 8.61
C GLU A 150 3.01 -8.57 9.94
N ALA A 151 3.92 -9.48 10.27
CA ALA A 151 4.78 -9.35 11.44
C ALA A 151 5.87 -8.28 11.24
N GLU A 152 6.40 -8.14 10.02
CA GLU A 152 7.40 -7.11 9.72
C GLU A 152 6.86 -5.69 9.85
N ILE A 153 5.58 -5.48 9.46
CA ILE A 153 4.91 -4.17 9.50
C ILE A 153 4.89 -3.59 10.92
N ASP A 154 4.69 -4.42 11.94
CA ASP A 154 4.65 -3.96 13.34
C ASP A 154 6.01 -3.44 13.82
N GLY A 155 7.11 -3.92 13.21
CA GLY A 155 8.47 -3.51 13.53
C GLY A 155 8.97 -2.25 12.81
N PHE A 156 8.19 -1.65 11.92
CA PHE A 156 8.60 -0.42 11.24
C PHE A 156 8.49 0.78 12.16
N ASP A 157 9.50 1.62 12.18
CA ASP A 157 9.40 2.96 12.75
C ASP A 157 8.60 3.85 11.79
N VAL A 158 7.57 4.55 12.28
CA VAL A 158 6.63 5.32 11.45
C VAL A 158 6.51 6.76 11.97
N ASP A 159 6.23 7.67 11.06
CA ASP A 159 6.14 9.10 11.39
C ASP A 159 4.75 9.49 11.90
N ALA A 160 3.71 8.71 11.53
CA ALA A 160 2.35 8.92 12.02
C ALA A 160 1.56 7.60 12.04
N GLU A 161 0.54 7.53 12.90
CA GLU A 161 -0.42 6.44 12.94
C GLU A 161 -1.84 6.98 12.77
N ILE A 162 -2.65 6.28 11.95
CA ILE A 162 -4.06 6.57 11.75
C ILE A 162 -4.88 5.38 12.26
N VAL A 163 -5.63 5.59 13.32
CA VAL A 163 -6.57 4.57 13.83
C VAL A 163 -7.83 4.58 12.97
N ASN A 164 -8.26 3.39 12.54
CA ASN A 164 -9.41 3.18 11.67
C ASN A 164 -10.34 2.09 12.20
N ASP A 165 -10.94 2.31 13.35
CA ASP A 165 -11.91 1.39 13.95
C ASP A 165 -13.37 1.86 13.77
N GLY A 166 -13.55 3.12 13.35
CA GLY A 166 -14.80 3.78 13.09
C GLY A 166 -15.31 3.67 11.64
N ASP A 167 -16.09 4.65 11.26
CA ASP A 167 -16.66 4.76 9.92
C ASP A 167 -15.70 5.48 8.93
N ILE A 168 -16.11 5.53 7.64
CA ILE A 168 -15.31 6.16 6.58
C ILE A 168 -15.18 7.68 6.80
N ALA A 169 -16.19 8.34 7.39
CA ALA A 169 -16.14 9.78 7.62
C ALA A 169 -15.13 10.12 8.74
N GLU A 170 -15.08 9.30 9.77
CA GLU A 170 -14.07 9.40 10.83
C GLU A 170 -12.67 9.14 10.28
N LEU A 171 -12.48 8.08 9.49
CA LEU A 171 -11.19 7.80 8.85
C LEU A 171 -10.69 9.01 8.05
N LYS A 172 -11.55 9.63 7.23
CA LYS A 172 -11.18 10.80 6.43
C LYS A 172 -10.77 11.99 7.31
N ARG A 173 -11.48 12.26 8.42
CA ARG A 173 -11.08 13.31 9.36
C ARG A 173 -9.69 13.04 9.96
N ASN A 174 -9.45 11.80 10.40
CA ASN A 174 -8.14 11.42 10.96
C ASN A 174 -7.02 11.58 9.92
N VAL A 175 -7.28 11.26 8.65
CA VAL A 175 -6.33 11.52 7.54
C VAL A 175 -6.10 13.02 7.39
N ASP A 176 -7.15 13.83 7.39
CA ASP A 176 -7.05 15.29 7.20
C ASP A 176 -6.26 15.95 8.33
N GLU A 177 -6.40 15.47 9.58
CA GLU A 177 -5.61 15.92 10.73
C GLU A 177 -4.12 15.63 10.54
N VAL A 178 -3.77 14.37 10.22
CA VAL A 178 -2.38 13.99 9.95
C VAL A 178 -1.81 14.77 8.77
N MET A 179 -2.59 14.96 7.70
CA MET A 179 -2.16 15.75 6.55
C MET A 179 -1.91 17.21 6.90
N ALA A 180 -2.75 17.83 7.75
CA ALA A 180 -2.54 19.20 8.20
C ALA A 180 -1.21 19.35 8.96
N GLU A 181 -0.86 18.39 9.81
CA GLU A 181 0.42 18.37 10.53
C GLU A 181 1.60 18.24 9.55
N LEU A 182 1.54 17.27 8.64
CA LEU A 182 2.60 17.00 7.67
C LEU A 182 2.81 18.14 6.65
N LEU A 183 1.75 18.89 6.31
CA LEU A 183 1.83 20.01 5.38
C LEU A 183 2.33 21.30 6.06
N SER A 184 2.25 21.40 7.40
CA SER A 184 2.71 22.54 8.18
C SER A 184 4.18 22.44 8.61
N ALA A 185 4.77 21.24 8.56
CA ALA A 185 6.17 20.96 8.89
C ALA A 185 7.09 21.18 7.69
#